data_9c0fcec715f40478a0f38a397a75fc54
#
_entry.id   9c0fcec715f40478a0f38a397a75fc54
#
_cell.length_a   1.000
_cell.length_b   1.000
_cell.length_c   1.000
_cell.angle_alpha   90.00
_cell.angle_beta   90.00
_cell.angle_gamma   90.00
#
_symmetry.space_group_name_H-M   'P 1'
#
loop_
_entity.id
_entity.type
_entity.pdbx_description
1 polymer ?
#
loop_
_entity_poly.entity_id
_entity_poly.type
_entity_poly.pdbx_seq_one_letter_code
_entity_poly.pdbx_strand_id
1 'polypeptide(L)'
;MTSMPAPLASLGDRFTLQQALEAVVRHFGCDSGTVHATAVDGHLHLRAVVGQFPPPVLEAIRTIPFGKGLAGLAASRRVPVTVCNLQSDQSGDVRPGARATGMEGAITVPAIDARTADVVGVIGIACIAPRTYSDHESAHLVACAAALVPLLRAE
;
A
#
# COMPACT_ATOMS: atom_id res chain seq x y z
N MET A 1 19.97 13.10 -8.27
CA MET A 1 19.60 11.69 -8.20
C MET A 1 19.04 11.38 -6.81
N THR A 2 17.86 10.83 -6.77
CA THR A 2 17.22 10.51 -5.49
C THR A 2 17.79 9.19 -4.95
N SER A 3 18.27 9.21 -3.70
CA SER A 3 18.76 7.99 -3.07
C SER A 3 17.60 7.06 -2.71
N MET A 4 17.88 5.76 -2.69
CA MET A 4 16.90 4.75 -2.30
C MET A 4 16.55 4.94 -0.83
N PRO A 5 15.27 5.06 -0.46
CA PRO A 5 14.89 5.23 0.94
C PRO A 5 15.11 3.95 1.73
N ALA A 6 15.37 4.10 3.04
CA ALA A 6 15.28 2.96 3.94
C ALA A 6 13.81 2.54 4.03
N PRO A 7 13.48 1.28 4.09
CA PRO A 7 14.34 0.09 4.21
C PRO A 7 14.83 -0.48 2.88
N LEU A 8 14.45 0.11 1.76
CA LEU A 8 14.75 -0.46 0.44
C LEU A 8 16.25 -0.44 0.12
N ALA A 9 16.96 0.57 0.63
CA ALA A 9 18.40 0.70 0.39
C ALA A 9 19.19 -0.53 0.84
N SER A 10 18.71 -1.24 1.86
CA SER A 10 19.40 -2.43 2.39
C SER A 10 19.18 -3.68 1.55
N LEU A 11 18.27 -3.64 0.57
CA LEU A 11 17.97 -4.81 -0.28
C LEU A 11 18.95 -5.00 -1.45
N GLY A 12 19.85 -4.06 -1.66
CA GLY A 12 20.80 -4.12 -2.77
C GLY A 12 20.21 -3.58 -4.06
N ASP A 13 20.86 -3.89 -5.18
CA ASP A 13 20.52 -3.33 -6.48
C ASP A 13 19.27 -3.94 -7.10
N ARG A 14 18.94 -5.16 -6.70
CA ARG A 14 17.79 -5.88 -7.28
C ARG A 14 16.95 -6.49 -6.18
N PHE A 15 15.65 -6.29 -6.27
CA PHE A 15 14.69 -6.90 -5.38
C PHE A 15 13.33 -6.97 -6.09
N THR A 16 12.49 -7.88 -5.61
CA THR A 16 11.11 -8.02 -6.09
C THR A 16 10.17 -7.12 -5.31
N LEU A 17 8.95 -6.92 -5.82
CA LEU A 17 7.92 -6.22 -5.06
C LEU A 17 7.63 -6.92 -3.74
N GLN A 18 7.65 -8.26 -3.73
CA GLN A 18 7.44 -9.03 -2.50
C GLN A 18 8.51 -8.73 -1.46
N GLN A 19 9.79 -8.74 -1.87
CA GLN A 19 10.91 -8.42 -0.97
C GLN A 19 10.82 -6.99 -0.45
N ALA A 20 10.46 -6.05 -1.33
CA ALA A 20 10.29 -4.65 -0.95
C ALA A 20 9.17 -4.50 0.09
N LEU A 21 8.04 -5.15 -0.13
CA LEU A 21 6.91 -5.07 0.79
C LEU A 21 7.27 -5.68 2.15
N GLU A 22 7.95 -6.81 2.17
CA GLU A 22 8.40 -7.45 3.42
C GLU A 22 9.30 -6.49 4.22
N ALA A 23 10.23 -5.83 3.54
CA ALA A 23 11.12 -4.87 4.19
C ALA A 23 10.38 -3.66 4.73
N VAL A 24 9.42 -3.14 3.97
CA VAL A 24 8.60 -1.98 4.37
C VAL A 24 7.74 -2.33 5.58
N VAL A 25 7.03 -3.46 5.55
CA VAL A 25 6.18 -3.88 6.66
C VAL A 25 7.00 -4.01 7.95
N ARG A 26 8.18 -4.62 7.85
CA ARG A 26 9.08 -4.78 9.01
C ARG A 26 9.58 -3.44 9.52
N HIS A 27 10.00 -2.56 8.62
CA HIS A 27 10.57 -1.25 8.98
C HIS A 27 9.56 -0.41 9.75
N PHE A 28 8.30 -0.42 9.34
CA PHE A 28 7.25 0.36 9.99
C PHE A 28 6.65 -0.36 11.21
N GLY A 29 7.12 -1.57 11.52
CA GLY A 29 6.61 -2.32 12.66
C GLY A 29 5.16 -2.76 12.47
N CYS A 30 4.75 -2.98 11.24
CA CYS A 30 3.39 -3.42 10.92
C CYS A 30 3.31 -4.94 10.77
N ASP A 31 2.11 -5.46 10.60
CA ASP A 31 1.83 -6.89 10.61
C ASP A 31 1.43 -7.41 9.24
N SER A 32 0.97 -6.54 8.36
CA SER A 32 0.55 -6.95 7.03
C SER A 32 0.73 -5.81 6.03
N GLY A 33 0.68 -6.17 4.76
CA GLY A 33 0.75 -5.19 3.69
C GLY A 33 0.38 -5.77 2.35
N THR A 34 0.08 -4.88 1.40
CA THR A 34 -0.22 -5.21 0.02
C THR A 34 0.42 -4.23 -0.93
N VAL A 35 0.75 -4.70 -2.12
CA VAL A 35 1.14 -3.86 -3.24
C VAL A 35 0.23 -4.17 -4.42
N HIS A 36 -0.36 -3.15 -4.99
CA HIS A 36 -1.17 -3.26 -6.20
C HIS A 36 -0.53 -2.42 -7.29
N ALA A 37 -0.61 -2.89 -8.53
CA ALA A 37 -0.18 -2.14 -9.70
C ALA A 37 -1.41 -1.75 -10.53
N THR A 38 -1.38 -0.54 -11.07
CA THR A 38 -2.42 -0.09 -12.01
C THR A 38 -2.22 -0.79 -13.35
N ALA A 39 -3.25 -1.43 -13.86
CA ALA A 39 -3.22 -2.13 -15.13
C ALA A 39 -3.90 -1.32 -16.23
N VAL A 40 -3.84 -1.84 -17.46
CA VAL A 40 -4.42 -1.17 -18.63
C VAL A 40 -5.94 -1.03 -18.54
N ASP A 41 -6.59 -1.86 -17.73
CA ASP A 41 -8.04 -1.77 -17.49
C ASP A 41 -8.42 -0.62 -16.55
N GLY A 42 -7.42 0.11 -16.01
CA GLY A 42 -7.66 1.21 -15.08
C GLY A 42 -7.89 0.80 -13.65
N HIS A 43 -7.77 -0.49 -13.35
CA HIS A 43 -7.93 -1.02 -12.00
C HIS A 43 -6.59 -1.37 -11.36
N LEU A 44 -6.61 -1.48 -10.03
CA LEU A 44 -5.45 -1.92 -9.25
C LEU A 44 -5.47 -3.44 -9.16
N HIS A 45 -4.36 -4.08 -9.51
CA HIS A 45 -4.21 -5.53 -9.46
C HIS A 45 -3.16 -5.92 -8.43
N LEU A 46 -3.50 -6.87 -7.57
CA LEU A 46 -2.63 -7.32 -6.48
C LEU A 46 -1.34 -7.96 -7.02
N ARG A 47 -0.19 -7.47 -6.54
CA ARG A 47 1.13 -7.94 -6.97
C ARG A 47 1.96 -8.54 -5.84
N ALA A 48 1.71 -8.14 -4.59
CA ALA A 48 2.44 -8.66 -3.45
C ALA A 48 1.60 -8.58 -2.19
N VAL A 49 1.77 -9.55 -1.29
CA VAL A 49 1.04 -9.64 -0.03
C VAL A 49 1.99 -10.08 1.07
N VAL A 50 1.89 -9.45 2.23
CA VAL A 50 2.59 -9.86 3.45
C VAL A 50 1.54 -9.95 4.56
N GLY A 51 1.63 -11.03 5.36
CA GLY A 51 0.70 -11.28 6.44
C GLY A 51 -0.37 -12.29 6.05
N GLN A 52 -1.27 -12.56 6.98
CA GLN A 52 -2.32 -13.56 6.78
C GLN A 52 -3.63 -12.88 6.40
N PHE A 53 -4.13 -13.23 5.23
CA PHE A 53 -5.43 -12.76 4.76
C PHE A 53 -6.33 -13.98 4.55
N PRO A 54 -7.55 -13.98 5.09
CA PRO A 54 -8.50 -15.04 4.77
C PRO A 54 -8.74 -15.14 3.26
N PRO A 55 -8.92 -16.34 2.70
CA PRO A 55 -9.11 -16.49 1.25
C PRO A 55 -10.17 -15.59 0.64
N PRO A 56 -11.35 -15.36 1.27
CA PRO A 56 -12.33 -14.42 0.71
C PRO A 56 -11.81 -12.98 0.61
N VAL A 57 -10.97 -12.57 1.55
CA VAL A 57 -10.37 -11.23 1.53
C VAL A 57 -9.37 -11.12 0.39
N LEU A 58 -8.50 -12.12 0.21
CA LEU A 58 -7.55 -12.15 -0.90
C LEU A 58 -8.27 -12.06 -2.24
N GLU A 59 -9.37 -12.79 -2.41
CA GLU A 59 -10.15 -12.75 -3.64
C GLU A 59 -10.74 -11.36 -3.87
N ALA A 60 -11.25 -10.74 -2.80
CA ALA A 60 -11.88 -9.42 -2.88
C ALA A 60 -10.88 -8.31 -3.26
N ILE A 61 -9.61 -8.45 -2.85
CA ILE A 61 -8.59 -7.43 -3.11
C ILE A 61 -7.73 -7.70 -4.35
N ARG A 62 -7.99 -8.77 -5.09
CA ARG A 62 -7.21 -9.08 -6.30
C ARG A 62 -7.31 -7.96 -7.33
N THR A 63 -8.48 -7.39 -7.49
CA THR A 63 -8.72 -6.26 -8.40
C THR A 63 -9.55 -5.23 -7.66
N ILE A 64 -9.04 -4.00 -7.59
CA ILE A 64 -9.69 -2.91 -6.87
C ILE A 64 -9.88 -1.74 -7.82
N PRO A 65 -11.13 -1.28 -8.01
CA PRO A 65 -11.37 -0.07 -8.81
C PRO A 65 -10.84 1.18 -8.08
N PHE A 66 -10.42 2.17 -8.84
CA PHE A 66 -10.12 3.49 -8.27
C PHE A 66 -11.37 4.02 -7.56
N GLY A 67 -11.16 4.62 -6.39
CA GLY A 67 -12.24 5.19 -5.59
C GLY A 67 -12.92 4.22 -4.64
N LYS A 68 -12.52 2.95 -4.61
CA LYS A 68 -13.11 1.93 -3.73
C LYS A 68 -12.10 1.44 -2.69
N GLY A 69 -12.48 1.49 -1.40
CA GLY A 69 -11.63 1.09 -0.29
C GLY A 69 -10.43 2.00 -0.12
N LEU A 70 -9.56 1.68 0.83
CA LEU A 70 -8.39 2.53 1.11
C LEU A 70 -7.44 2.61 -0.09
N ALA A 71 -7.17 1.48 -0.73
CA ALA A 71 -6.29 1.43 -1.89
C ALA A 71 -6.84 2.25 -3.06
N GLY A 72 -8.12 2.05 -3.39
CA GLY A 72 -8.76 2.78 -4.47
C GLY A 72 -8.87 4.27 -4.19
N LEU A 73 -9.10 4.65 -2.92
CA LEU A 73 -9.16 6.05 -2.52
C LEU A 73 -7.80 6.73 -2.59
N ALA A 74 -6.73 6.05 -2.17
CA ALA A 74 -5.39 6.59 -2.29
C ALA A 74 -5.03 6.83 -3.76
N ALA A 75 -5.38 5.90 -4.65
CA ALA A 75 -5.15 6.05 -6.08
C ALA A 75 -5.94 7.22 -6.66
N SER A 76 -7.21 7.33 -6.29
CA SER A 76 -8.13 8.35 -6.80
C SER A 76 -7.79 9.75 -6.27
N ARG A 77 -7.51 9.85 -4.97
CA ARG A 77 -7.19 11.12 -4.31
C ARG A 77 -5.74 11.56 -4.52
N ARG A 78 -4.86 10.62 -4.88
CA ARG A 78 -3.43 10.87 -5.15
C ARG A 78 -2.67 11.33 -3.90
N VAL A 79 -3.12 10.93 -2.72
CA VAL A 79 -2.53 11.26 -1.42
C VAL A 79 -2.64 10.07 -0.49
N PRO A 80 -1.84 10.02 0.60
CA PRO A 80 -2.00 8.98 1.60
C PRO A 80 -3.40 8.98 2.21
N VAL A 81 -3.92 7.79 2.47
CA VAL A 81 -5.18 7.60 3.19
C VAL A 81 -4.88 6.79 4.44
N THR A 82 -5.22 7.32 5.61
CA THR A 82 -4.93 6.67 6.88
C THR A 82 -6.21 6.40 7.66
N VAL A 83 -6.21 5.29 8.40
CA VAL A 83 -7.30 4.95 9.33
C VAL A 83 -6.65 4.45 10.62
N CYS A 84 -6.95 5.12 11.73
CA CYS A 84 -6.40 4.75 13.04
C CYS A 84 -6.87 3.37 13.49
N ASN A 85 -8.14 3.05 13.24
CA ASN A 85 -8.71 1.75 13.59
C ASN A 85 -9.76 1.32 12.56
N LEU A 86 -9.40 0.33 11.72
CA LEU A 86 -10.29 -0.21 10.69
C LEU A 86 -11.57 -0.81 11.27
N GLN A 87 -11.49 -1.36 12.50
CA GLN A 87 -12.62 -2.07 13.10
C GLN A 87 -13.72 -1.12 13.58
N SER A 88 -13.37 0.12 13.92
CA SER A 88 -14.30 1.10 14.46
C SER A 88 -14.51 2.32 13.56
N ASP A 89 -13.85 2.38 12.41
CA ASP A 89 -13.96 3.53 11.52
C ASP A 89 -15.38 3.69 10.97
N GLN A 90 -15.89 4.92 10.99
CA GLN A 90 -17.23 5.26 10.52
C GLN A 90 -17.20 6.30 9.39
N SER A 91 -16.03 6.54 8.80
CA SER A 91 -15.88 7.51 7.70
C SER A 91 -16.59 7.08 6.42
N GLY A 92 -16.83 5.77 6.27
CA GLY A 92 -17.32 5.19 5.03
C GLY A 92 -16.22 4.82 4.05
N ASP A 93 -14.97 5.15 4.35
CA ASP A 93 -13.82 4.85 3.48
C ASP A 93 -13.41 3.38 3.56
N VAL A 94 -13.73 2.71 4.67
CA VAL A 94 -13.33 1.32 4.91
C VAL A 94 -14.40 0.36 4.39
N ARG A 95 -14.00 -0.55 3.51
CA ARG A 95 -14.89 -1.59 3.01
C ARG A 95 -15.02 -2.73 4.05
N PRO A 96 -16.15 -3.45 4.08
CA PRO A 96 -16.33 -4.55 5.02
C PRO A 96 -15.23 -5.61 4.97
N GLY A 97 -14.66 -5.87 3.78
CA GLY A 97 -13.57 -6.83 3.62
C GLY A 97 -12.31 -6.44 4.39
N ALA A 98 -12.04 -5.15 4.55
CA ALA A 98 -10.88 -4.69 5.31
C ALA A 98 -11.00 -5.04 6.79
N ARG A 99 -12.21 -5.03 7.34
CA ARG A 99 -12.46 -5.39 8.74
C ARG A 99 -12.24 -6.87 8.99
N ALA A 100 -12.46 -7.70 7.97
CA ALA A 100 -12.25 -9.15 8.08
C ALA A 100 -10.78 -9.54 8.20
N THR A 101 -9.84 -8.61 7.96
CA THR A 101 -8.41 -8.86 8.14
C THR A 101 -7.99 -8.95 9.61
N GLY A 102 -8.82 -8.42 10.52
CA GLY A 102 -8.46 -8.30 11.93
C GLY A 102 -7.45 -7.19 12.22
N MET A 103 -7.04 -6.44 11.21
CA MET A 103 -6.11 -5.33 11.38
C MET A 103 -6.83 -4.08 11.86
N GLU A 104 -6.10 -3.15 12.48
CA GLU A 104 -6.69 -1.93 13.03
C GLU A 104 -6.06 -0.67 12.40
N GLY A 105 -4.79 -0.35 12.69
CA GLY A 105 -4.15 0.86 12.18
C GLY A 105 -3.61 0.66 10.76
N ALA A 106 -4.09 1.45 9.80
CA ALA A 106 -3.73 1.28 8.39
C ALA A 106 -3.36 2.58 7.71
N ILE A 107 -2.45 2.50 6.74
CA ILE A 107 -2.10 3.57 5.83
C ILE A 107 -1.91 2.99 4.43
N THR A 108 -2.44 3.66 3.44
CA THR A 108 -2.25 3.32 2.03
C THR A 108 -1.79 4.56 1.28
N VAL A 109 -0.74 4.43 0.48
CA VAL A 109 -0.18 5.54 -0.27
C VAL A 109 -0.13 5.22 -1.76
N PRO A 110 -0.33 6.22 -2.63
CA PRO A 110 -0.19 6.02 -4.06
C PRO A 110 1.28 6.04 -4.47
N ALA A 111 1.61 5.23 -5.46
CA ALA A 111 2.92 5.29 -6.14
C ALA A 111 2.73 6.09 -7.42
N ILE A 112 3.29 7.29 -7.45
CA ILE A 112 3.12 8.21 -8.57
C ILE A 112 4.44 8.33 -9.32
N ASP A 113 4.39 8.11 -10.63
CA ASP A 113 5.56 8.29 -11.49
C ASP A 113 5.82 9.79 -11.65
N ALA A 114 6.94 10.27 -11.15
CA ALA A 114 7.28 11.69 -11.19
C ALA A 114 7.42 12.24 -12.61
N ARG A 115 7.72 11.38 -13.60
CA ARG A 115 7.90 11.80 -14.99
C ARG A 115 6.58 12.02 -15.71
N THR A 116 5.56 11.21 -15.41
CA THR A 116 4.28 11.22 -16.12
C THR A 116 3.12 11.70 -15.26
N ALA A 117 3.31 11.76 -13.94
CA ALA A 117 2.26 12.04 -12.95
C ALA A 117 1.19 10.95 -12.86
N ASP A 118 1.40 9.80 -13.49
CA ASP A 118 0.46 8.67 -13.39
C ASP A 118 0.54 7.99 -12.03
N VAL A 119 -0.59 7.56 -11.51
CA VAL A 119 -0.64 6.63 -10.38
C VAL A 119 -0.42 5.23 -10.96
N VAL A 120 0.74 4.64 -10.68
CA VAL A 120 1.11 3.34 -11.23
C VAL A 120 0.86 2.20 -10.27
N GLY A 121 0.45 2.51 -9.04
CA GLY A 121 0.11 1.50 -8.05
C GLY A 121 -0.13 2.13 -6.69
N VAL A 122 -0.35 1.27 -5.70
CA VAL A 122 -0.51 1.68 -4.30
C VAL A 122 0.17 0.67 -3.39
N ILE A 123 0.62 1.15 -2.22
CA ILE A 123 1.15 0.31 -1.16
C ILE A 123 0.32 0.56 0.09
N GLY A 124 -0.18 -0.51 0.70
CA GLY A 124 -0.88 -0.44 1.97
C GLY A 124 -0.17 -1.26 3.02
N ILE A 125 -0.10 -0.74 4.25
CA ILE A 125 0.39 -1.49 5.41
C ILE A 125 -0.60 -1.33 6.55
N ALA A 126 -0.66 -2.34 7.42
CA ALA A 126 -1.61 -2.33 8.53
C ALA A 126 -1.02 -3.02 9.76
N CYS A 127 -1.40 -2.51 10.93
CA CYS A 127 -0.99 -3.06 12.23
C CYS A 127 -2.19 -3.68 12.94
N ILE A 128 -1.92 -4.69 13.78
CA ILE A 128 -2.95 -5.32 14.62
C ILE A 128 -3.53 -4.30 15.60
N ALA A 129 -2.70 -3.38 16.12
CA ALA A 129 -3.14 -2.36 17.07
C ALA A 129 -3.58 -1.08 16.36
N PRO A 130 -4.44 -0.27 16.97
CA PRO A 130 -4.74 1.07 16.46
C PRO A 130 -3.45 1.88 16.35
N ARG A 131 -3.36 2.69 15.31
CA ARG A 131 -2.14 3.47 15.06
C ARG A 131 -2.45 4.72 14.26
N THR A 132 -1.88 5.84 14.70
CA THR A 132 -1.87 7.09 13.96
C THR A 132 -0.49 7.25 13.34
N TYR A 133 -0.44 7.40 12.02
CA TYR A 133 0.82 7.59 11.31
C TYR A 133 1.15 9.08 11.27
N SER A 134 2.40 9.43 11.64
CA SER A 134 2.86 10.82 11.58
C SER A 134 3.05 11.27 10.13
N ASP A 135 3.13 12.59 9.93
CA ASP A 135 3.42 13.14 8.60
C ASP A 135 4.76 12.64 8.08
N HIS A 136 5.74 12.50 8.97
CA HIS A 136 7.06 11.95 8.60
C HIS A 136 6.95 10.49 8.13
N GLU A 137 6.19 9.67 8.84
CA GLU A 137 5.96 8.28 8.46
C GLU A 137 5.22 8.17 7.12
N SER A 138 4.20 9.00 6.93
CA SER A 138 3.45 9.04 5.67
C SER A 138 4.35 9.43 4.50
N ALA A 139 5.17 10.47 4.66
CA ALA A 139 6.10 10.92 3.63
C ALA A 139 7.16 9.85 3.33
N HIS A 140 7.64 9.14 4.35
CA HIS A 140 8.60 8.06 4.18
C HIS A 140 8.01 6.91 3.36
N LEU A 141 6.77 6.52 3.66
CA LEU A 141 6.09 5.46 2.89
C LEU A 141 5.84 5.90 1.44
N VAL A 142 5.47 7.17 1.24
CA VAL A 142 5.33 7.73 -0.12
C VAL A 142 6.65 7.63 -0.88
N ALA A 143 7.77 7.94 -0.22
CA ALA A 143 9.10 7.81 -0.85
C ALA A 143 9.41 6.36 -1.22
N CYS A 144 9.05 5.41 -0.37
CA CYS A 144 9.19 3.98 -0.68
C CYS A 144 8.35 3.60 -1.90
N ALA A 145 7.10 4.06 -1.95
CA ALA A 145 6.21 3.80 -3.08
C ALA A 145 6.78 4.35 -4.39
N ALA A 146 7.29 5.58 -4.36
CA ALA A 146 7.91 6.20 -5.53
C ALA A 146 9.11 5.39 -6.03
N ALA A 147 9.89 4.84 -5.12
CA ALA A 147 11.04 4.00 -5.46
C ALA A 147 10.65 2.70 -6.15
N LEU A 148 9.41 2.24 -5.98
CA LEU A 148 8.92 1.01 -6.59
C LEU A 148 8.32 1.22 -7.98
N VAL A 149 8.22 2.46 -8.46
CA VAL A 149 7.61 2.76 -9.76
C VAL A 149 8.18 1.90 -10.90
N PRO A 150 9.51 1.73 -11.04
CA PRO A 150 10.03 0.88 -12.12
C PRO A 150 9.53 -0.57 -12.04
N LEU A 151 9.40 -1.13 -10.83
CA LEU A 151 8.90 -2.49 -10.63
C LEU A 151 7.40 -2.57 -10.88
N LEU A 152 6.65 -1.52 -10.55
CA LEU A 152 5.20 -1.48 -10.77
C LEU A 152 4.86 -1.38 -12.24
N ARG A 153 5.71 -0.71 -13.05
CA ARG A 153 5.52 -0.62 -14.48
C ARG A 153 5.99 -1.87 -15.22
N ALA A 154 6.87 -2.68 -14.60
CA ALA A 154 7.34 -3.92 -15.20
C ALA A 154 6.27 -5.00 -15.11
N GLU A 155 6.18 -5.82 -16.12
CA GLU A 155 5.24 -6.93 -16.20
C GLU A 155 5.83 -8.20 -15.56
#